data_261bf80197b421c8907c1e664e1c1bd2
#
_entry.id   261bf80197b421c8907c1e664e1c1bd2
#
_cell.length_a   1.000
_cell.length_b   1.000
_cell.length_c   1.000
_cell.angle_alpha   90.00
_cell.angle_beta   90.00
_cell.angle_gamma   90.00
#
_symmetry.space_group_name_H-M   'P 1'
#
loop_
_entity.id
_entity.type
_entity.pdbx_description
1 polymer ?
#
loop_
_entity_poly.entity_id
_entity_poly.type
_entity_poly.pdbx_seq_one_letter_code
_entity_poly.pdbx_strand_id
1 'polypeptide(L)'
;MTDLGLGSSIDIGLTLMALVALETVLSADNAVALAALVQPLPTPQQQQKALNWGLVVALVLRIALLLTATWVVQFWQFQVAGALYLLWLVGKHFWLQLQPDPATPPNSKPSSTFWHIIPLIAFTDLAFSLDSVTTAVAVTDRLWLVLTGCLIGVVTLRFLAGLFVRWLEEFVYLQDAAYLTIFSVGLKLLGKAIQPELVPPDWTVLAMVTILFTWGFSKRSVELVSEDATSIVPEQMHLD
;
A
#
# COMPACT_ATOMS: atom_id res chain seq x y z
N MET A 1 2.42 -29.75 37.85
CA MET A 1 1.36 -28.74 37.64
C MET A 1 1.92 -27.43 37.02
N THR A 2 3.20 -27.35 36.69
CA THR A 2 3.93 -26.19 36.15
C THR A 2 4.08 -26.21 34.62
N ASP A 3 3.85 -27.34 33.95
CA ASP A 3 4.07 -27.45 32.48
C ASP A 3 2.92 -26.89 31.62
N LEU A 4 1.70 -26.79 32.17
CA LEU A 4 0.54 -26.23 31.44
C LEU A 4 0.63 -24.71 31.21
N GLY A 5 1.38 -23.98 32.04
CA GLY A 5 1.53 -22.52 31.93
C GLY A 5 2.60 -22.11 30.93
N LEU A 6 3.70 -22.84 30.83
CA LEU A 6 4.80 -22.56 29.92
C LEU A 6 4.42 -22.89 28.47
N GLY A 7 3.75 -24.03 28.23
CA GLY A 7 3.24 -24.40 26.91
C GLY A 7 2.29 -23.36 26.34
N SER A 8 1.30 -22.93 27.13
CA SER A 8 0.32 -21.92 26.70
C SER A 8 0.98 -20.53 26.42
N SER A 9 2.00 -20.16 27.17
CA SER A 9 2.74 -18.89 26.95
C SER A 9 3.61 -18.92 25.71
N ILE A 10 4.22 -20.07 25.40
CA ILE A 10 5.00 -20.29 24.17
C ILE A 10 4.07 -20.26 22.96
N ASP A 11 2.91 -20.90 23.01
CA ASP A 11 1.92 -20.92 21.94
C ASP A 11 1.38 -19.51 21.65
N ILE A 12 1.10 -18.72 22.69
CA ILE A 12 0.69 -17.33 22.56
C ILE A 12 1.80 -16.49 21.91
N GLY A 13 3.05 -16.66 22.36
CA GLY A 13 4.21 -15.96 21.80
C GLY A 13 4.44 -16.27 20.33
N LEU A 14 4.36 -17.56 19.95
CA LEU A 14 4.48 -18.00 18.56
C LEU A 14 3.35 -17.48 17.68
N THR A 15 2.11 -17.52 18.18
CA THR A 15 0.93 -17.00 17.45
C THR A 15 1.06 -15.48 17.23
N LEU A 16 1.46 -14.74 18.26
CA LEU A 16 1.67 -13.30 18.13
C LEU A 16 2.81 -12.98 17.15
N MET A 17 3.92 -13.72 17.23
CA MET A 17 5.04 -13.56 16.30
C MET A 17 4.60 -13.85 14.86
N ALA A 18 3.83 -14.90 14.63
CA ALA A 18 3.29 -15.24 13.32
C ALA A 18 2.35 -14.15 12.79
N LEU A 19 1.45 -13.63 13.62
CA LEU A 19 0.55 -12.53 13.27
C LEU A 19 1.32 -11.24 12.92
N VAL A 20 2.31 -10.87 13.73
CA VAL A 20 3.14 -9.68 13.48
C VAL A 20 3.96 -9.84 12.20
N ALA A 21 4.55 -11.01 11.97
CA ALA A 21 5.29 -11.29 10.76
C ALA A 21 4.38 -11.23 9.51
N LEU A 22 3.21 -11.87 9.58
CA LEU A 22 2.21 -11.85 8.52
C LEU A 22 1.77 -10.40 8.22
N GLU A 23 1.39 -9.65 9.25
CA GLU A 23 0.95 -8.27 9.10
C GLU A 23 2.07 -7.35 8.56
N THR A 24 3.32 -7.57 8.98
CA THR A 24 4.47 -6.80 8.48
C THR A 24 4.72 -7.05 7.00
N VAL A 25 4.63 -8.30 6.55
CA VAL A 25 4.79 -8.67 5.14
C VAL A 25 3.65 -8.07 4.29
N LEU A 26 2.39 -8.21 4.76
CA LEU A 26 1.22 -7.67 4.09
C LEU A 26 1.14 -6.12 4.17
N SER A 27 1.90 -5.50 5.07
CA SER A 27 1.94 -4.04 5.19
C SER A 27 2.94 -3.38 4.24
N ALA A 28 3.85 -4.13 3.63
CA ALA A 28 4.88 -3.55 2.77
C ALA A 28 4.31 -3.05 1.43
N ASP A 29 3.44 -3.84 0.80
CA ASP A 29 2.72 -3.46 -0.43
C ASP A 29 1.68 -2.36 -0.16
N ASN A 30 0.99 -2.44 0.98
CA ASN A 30 0.07 -1.39 1.42
C ASN A 30 0.81 -0.06 1.64
N ALA A 31 2.03 -0.11 2.24
CA ALA A 31 2.81 1.08 2.53
C ALA A 31 3.20 1.87 1.28
N VAL A 32 3.63 1.17 0.22
CA VAL A 32 3.98 1.85 -1.03
C VAL A 32 2.73 2.40 -1.74
N ALA A 33 1.61 1.69 -1.67
CA ALA A 33 0.34 2.15 -2.20
C ALA A 33 -0.12 3.46 -1.52
N LEU A 34 -0.09 3.50 -0.18
CA LEU A 34 -0.45 4.71 0.58
C LEU A 34 0.54 5.85 0.35
N ALA A 35 1.83 5.56 0.20
CA ALA A 35 2.83 6.55 -0.15
C ALA A 35 2.56 7.18 -1.53
N ALA A 36 2.18 6.37 -2.53
CA ALA A 36 1.82 6.85 -3.85
C ALA A 36 0.58 7.77 -3.84
N LEU A 37 -0.40 7.49 -2.97
CA LEU A 37 -1.61 8.31 -2.83
C LEU A 37 -1.35 9.71 -2.27
N VAL A 38 -0.32 9.91 -1.44
CA VAL A 38 0.01 11.22 -0.88
C VAL A 38 0.96 12.04 -1.76
N GLN A 39 1.59 11.42 -2.75
CA GLN A 39 2.52 12.07 -3.70
C GLN A 39 1.97 13.35 -4.37
N PRO A 40 0.67 13.44 -4.73
CA PRO A 40 0.11 14.66 -5.33
C PRO A 40 0.07 15.87 -4.38
N LEU A 41 0.33 15.69 -3.08
CA LEU A 41 0.37 16.79 -2.12
C LEU A 41 1.67 17.61 -2.30
N PRO A 42 1.59 18.94 -2.27
CA PRO A 42 2.69 19.83 -2.66
C PRO A 42 3.88 19.83 -1.69
N THR A 43 3.66 19.51 -0.42
CA THR A 43 4.73 19.58 0.59
C THR A 43 4.90 18.27 1.35
N PRO A 44 6.14 17.87 1.68
CA PRO A 44 6.41 16.67 2.49
C PRO A 44 5.71 16.69 3.84
N GLN A 45 5.52 17.88 4.43
CA GLN A 45 4.79 18.04 5.68
C GLN A 45 3.30 17.71 5.54
N GLN A 46 2.67 18.09 4.44
CA GLN A 46 1.28 17.74 4.14
C GLN A 46 1.14 16.25 3.85
N GLN A 47 2.07 15.64 3.12
CA GLN A 47 2.10 14.21 2.88
C GLN A 47 2.15 13.42 4.18
N GLN A 48 3.06 13.79 5.10
CA GLN A 48 3.17 13.15 6.42
C GLN A 48 1.92 13.34 7.29
N LYS A 49 1.33 14.56 7.29
CA LYS A 49 0.09 14.83 8.01
C LYS A 49 -1.08 14.03 7.44
N ALA A 50 -1.19 13.94 6.11
CA ALA A 50 -2.23 13.15 5.44
C ALA A 50 -2.09 11.66 5.77
N LEU A 51 -0.87 11.11 5.75
CA LEU A 51 -0.60 9.74 6.20
C LEU A 51 -1.00 9.53 7.66
N ASN A 52 -0.61 10.43 8.57
CA ASN A 52 -0.94 10.29 9.99
C ASN A 52 -2.46 10.26 10.22
N TRP A 53 -3.18 11.24 9.69
CA TRP A 53 -4.63 11.31 9.85
C TRP A 53 -5.35 10.18 9.09
N GLY A 54 -4.89 9.88 7.88
CA GLY A 54 -5.43 8.77 7.09
C GLY A 54 -5.31 7.44 7.81
N LEU A 55 -4.13 7.16 8.39
CA LEU A 55 -3.88 5.92 9.15
C LEU A 55 -4.64 5.86 10.48
N VAL A 56 -4.87 7.01 11.15
CA VAL A 56 -5.73 7.04 12.34
C VAL A 56 -7.18 6.65 11.98
N VAL A 57 -7.72 7.22 10.91
CA VAL A 57 -9.06 6.85 10.42
C VAL A 57 -9.07 5.40 9.95
N ALA A 58 -8.04 4.97 9.21
CA ALA A 58 -7.88 3.58 8.78
C ALA A 58 -7.86 2.60 9.96
N LEU A 59 -7.13 2.91 11.04
CA LEU A 59 -7.09 2.08 12.24
C LEU A 59 -8.48 1.93 12.87
N VAL A 60 -9.25 3.01 12.97
CA VAL A 60 -10.63 2.96 13.49
C VAL A 60 -11.51 2.06 12.62
N LEU A 61 -11.42 2.21 11.28
CA LEU A 61 -12.17 1.36 10.35
C LEU A 61 -11.72 -0.10 10.41
N ARG A 62 -10.41 -0.36 10.56
CA ARG A 62 -9.85 -1.70 10.70
C ARG A 62 -10.29 -2.38 11.99
N ILE A 63 -10.35 -1.65 13.12
CA ILE A 63 -10.90 -2.16 14.39
C ILE A 63 -12.38 -2.48 14.22
N ALA A 64 -13.17 -1.59 13.59
CA ALA A 64 -14.57 -1.84 13.32
C ALA A 64 -14.76 -3.08 12.42
N LEU A 65 -13.92 -3.24 11.39
CA LEU A 65 -13.90 -4.42 10.53
C LEU A 65 -13.58 -5.69 11.32
N LEU A 66 -12.59 -5.67 12.22
CA LEU A 66 -12.24 -6.82 13.07
C LEU A 66 -13.37 -7.21 14.01
N LEU A 67 -14.04 -6.23 14.63
CA LEU A 67 -15.19 -6.49 15.52
C LEU A 67 -16.38 -7.07 14.77
N THR A 68 -16.52 -6.78 13.49
CA THR A 68 -17.60 -7.28 12.62
C THR A 68 -17.13 -8.40 11.68
N ALA A 69 -15.87 -8.87 11.83
CA ALA A 69 -15.23 -9.80 10.89
C ALA A 69 -16.03 -11.08 10.67
N THR A 70 -16.57 -11.69 11.73
CA THR A 70 -17.40 -12.91 11.66
C THR A 70 -18.62 -12.74 10.76
N TRP A 71 -19.16 -11.53 10.67
CA TRP A 71 -20.27 -11.18 9.79
C TRP A 71 -19.78 -10.79 8.40
N VAL A 72 -18.78 -9.92 8.29
CA VAL A 72 -18.26 -9.41 7.02
C VAL A 72 -17.69 -10.52 6.14
N VAL A 73 -16.97 -11.49 6.74
CA VAL A 73 -16.38 -12.64 6.01
C VAL A 73 -17.45 -13.51 5.33
N GLN A 74 -18.66 -13.55 5.85
CA GLN A 74 -19.77 -14.31 5.24
C GLN A 74 -20.29 -13.70 3.93
N PHE A 75 -20.00 -12.43 3.67
CA PHE A 75 -20.51 -11.71 2.51
C PHE A 75 -19.38 -11.37 1.53
N TRP A 76 -19.26 -12.17 0.46
CA TRP A 76 -18.29 -11.97 -0.62
C TRP A 76 -18.40 -10.58 -1.28
N GLN A 77 -19.57 -9.91 -1.17
CA GLN A 77 -19.83 -8.58 -1.71
C GLN A 77 -18.87 -7.52 -1.17
N PHE A 78 -18.44 -7.62 0.09
CA PHE A 78 -17.46 -6.69 0.66
C PHE A 78 -16.10 -6.83 0.00
N GLN A 79 -15.68 -8.06 -0.31
CA GLN A 79 -14.43 -8.32 -1.01
C GLN A 79 -14.49 -7.79 -2.45
N VAL A 80 -15.61 -8.00 -3.15
CA VAL A 80 -15.83 -7.44 -4.50
C VAL A 80 -15.81 -5.91 -4.47
N ALA A 81 -16.50 -5.29 -3.51
CA ALA A 81 -16.52 -3.83 -3.39
C ALA A 81 -15.12 -3.26 -3.15
N GLY A 82 -14.31 -3.86 -2.25
CA GLY A 82 -12.92 -3.50 -2.03
C GLY A 82 -12.06 -3.67 -3.29
N ALA A 83 -12.19 -4.81 -3.98
CA ALA A 83 -11.48 -5.08 -5.21
C ALA A 83 -11.79 -4.06 -6.31
N LEU A 84 -13.07 -3.79 -6.55
CA LEU A 84 -13.52 -2.81 -7.55
C LEU A 84 -13.04 -1.41 -7.23
N TYR A 85 -13.02 -1.04 -5.93
CA TYR A 85 -12.47 0.24 -5.48
C TYR A 85 -10.98 0.35 -5.82
N LEU A 86 -10.16 -0.69 -5.53
CA LEU A 86 -8.74 -0.70 -5.85
C LEU A 86 -8.49 -0.63 -7.35
N LEU A 87 -9.23 -1.40 -8.14
CA LEU A 87 -9.13 -1.39 -9.61
C LEU A 87 -9.56 -0.04 -10.19
N TRP A 88 -10.61 0.59 -9.67
CA TRP A 88 -11.02 1.94 -10.05
C TRP A 88 -9.93 2.98 -9.74
N LEU A 89 -9.27 2.87 -8.59
CA LEU A 89 -8.19 3.76 -8.18
C LEU A 89 -7.03 3.72 -9.18
N VAL A 90 -6.63 2.52 -9.58
CA VAL A 90 -5.58 2.28 -10.58
C VAL A 90 -6.02 2.78 -11.96
N GLY A 91 -7.24 2.44 -12.37
CA GLY A 91 -7.79 2.89 -13.65
C GLY A 91 -7.82 4.42 -13.76
N LYS A 92 -8.23 5.11 -12.68
CA LYS A 92 -8.20 6.57 -12.61
C LYS A 92 -6.78 7.14 -12.76
N HIS A 93 -5.78 6.52 -12.12
CA HIS A 93 -4.39 6.98 -12.21
C HIS A 93 -3.87 6.90 -13.65
N PHE A 94 -3.99 5.74 -14.30
CA PHE A 94 -3.51 5.56 -15.67
C PHE A 94 -4.34 6.34 -16.68
N TRP A 95 -5.65 6.50 -16.46
CA TRP A 95 -6.49 7.35 -17.32
C TRP A 95 -6.04 8.80 -17.34
N LEU A 96 -5.69 9.36 -16.17
CA LEU A 96 -5.17 10.72 -16.06
C LEU A 96 -3.79 10.88 -16.70
N GLN A 97 -2.95 9.85 -16.70
CA GLN A 97 -1.65 9.87 -17.42
C GLN A 97 -1.84 9.83 -18.93
N LEU A 98 -2.86 9.16 -19.45
CA LEU A 98 -3.14 9.05 -20.88
C LEU A 98 -3.78 10.33 -21.48
N GLN A 99 -4.34 11.20 -20.65
CA GLN A 99 -4.92 12.48 -21.07
C GLN A 99 -4.10 13.64 -20.49
N PRO A 100 -2.94 13.98 -21.06
CA PRO A 100 -2.24 15.19 -20.68
C PRO A 100 -3.09 16.38 -21.12
N ASP A 101 -3.58 17.17 -20.15
CA ASP A 101 -4.30 18.41 -20.42
C ASP A 101 -3.32 19.40 -21.07
N PRO A 102 -3.54 19.85 -22.33
CA PRO A 102 -2.62 20.75 -23.03
C PRO A 102 -2.43 22.09 -22.33
N ALA A 103 -3.29 22.43 -21.38
CA ALA A 103 -3.27 23.68 -20.63
C ALA A 103 -2.46 23.60 -19.32
N THR A 104 -1.99 22.42 -18.93
CA THR A 104 -1.25 22.26 -17.68
C THR A 104 0.25 22.21 -17.96
N PRO A 105 1.08 23.10 -17.36
CA PRO A 105 2.54 23.02 -17.53
C PRO A 105 3.06 21.65 -17.11
N PRO A 106 4.09 21.10 -17.79
CA PRO A 106 4.59 19.73 -17.55
C PRO A 106 5.03 19.43 -16.10
N ASN A 107 5.11 20.45 -15.26
CA ASN A 107 5.51 20.36 -13.84
C ASN A 107 4.40 20.67 -12.83
N SER A 108 3.16 20.88 -13.24
CA SER A 108 2.07 21.08 -12.28
C SER A 108 1.55 19.71 -11.81
N LYS A 109 2.01 19.26 -10.66
CA LYS A 109 1.37 18.16 -9.93
C LYS A 109 -0.10 18.54 -9.70
N PRO A 110 -1.09 17.69 -10.07
CA PRO A 110 -2.49 17.98 -9.78
C PRO A 110 -2.62 18.22 -8.27
N SER A 111 -3.03 19.42 -7.89
CA SER A 111 -3.16 19.80 -6.48
C SER A 111 -4.35 19.06 -5.86
N SER A 112 -4.13 17.87 -5.37
CA SER A 112 -5.11 17.15 -4.58
C SER A 112 -5.33 17.88 -3.27
N THR A 113 -6.58 18.13 -2.92
CA THR A 113 -6.90 18.77 -1.65
C THR A 113 -6.62 17.79 -0.51
N PHE A 114 -5.91 18.24 0.52
CA PHE A 114 -5.55 17.46 1.70
C PHE A 114 -6.72 16.63 2.28
N TRP A 115 -7.90 17.22 2.38
CA TRP A 115 -9.10 16.56 2.92
C TRP A 115 -9.65 15.42 2.06
N HIS A 116 -9.34 15.38 0.76
CA HIS A 116 -9.74 14.27 -0.12
C HIS A 116 -8.80 13.07 0.00
N ILE A 117 -7.55 13.29 0.38
CA ILE A 117 -6.56 12.21 0.49
C ILE A 117 -6.77 11.38 1.75
N ILE A 118 -7.23 11.98 2.85
CA ILE A 118 -7.46 11.27 4.12
C ILE A 118 -8.45 10.10 3.94
N PRO A 119 -9.68 10.30 3.43
CA PRO A 119 -10.59 9.19 3.19
C PRO A 119 -10.06 8.22 2.14
N LEU A 120 -9.32 8.69 1.14
CA LEU A 120 -8.71 7.83 0.12
C LEU A 120 -7.72 6.84 0.76
N ILE A 121 -6.84 7.31 1.64
CA ILE A 121 -5.92 6.47 2.42
C ILE A 121 -6.72 5.47 3.26
N ALA A 122 -7.72 5.95 4.01
CA ALA A 122 -8.48 5.12 4.94
C ALA A 122 -9.25 4.00 4.22
N PHE A 123 -9.91 4.30 3.10
CA PHE A 123 -10.61 3.29 2.30
C PHE A 123 -9.68 2.33 1.57
N THR A 124 -8.52 2.82 1.12
CA THR A 124 -7.50 1.96 0.50
C THR A 124 -6.93 0.97 1.52
N ASP A 125 -6.57 1.44 2.72
CA ASP A 125 -6.11 0.55 3.80
C ASP A 125 -7.21 -0.43 4.23
N LEU A 126 -8.47 0.02 4.30
CA LEU A 126 -9.61 -0.85 4.59
C LEU A 126 -9.76 -1.95 3.54
N ALA A 127 -9.64 -1.63 2.24
CA ALA A 127 -9.74 -2.60 1.17
C ALA A 127 -8.63 -3.67 1.25
N PHE A 128 -7.39 -3.27 1.54
CA PHE A 128 -6.29 -4.21 1.82
C PHE A 128 -6.53 -5.04 3.08
N SER A 129 -7.15 -4.43 4.10
CA SER A 129 -7.43 -5.09 5.39
C SER A 129 -8.48 -6.21 5.30
N LEU A 130 -9.31 -6.23 4.25
CA LEU A 130 -10.29 -7.31 4.06
C LEU A 130 -9.62 -8.68 3.94
N ASP A 131 -8.47 -8.77 3.28
CA ASP A 131 -7.71 -10.02 3.15
C ASP A 131 -6.96 -10.39 4.43
N SER A 132 -6.27 -9.43 5.05
CA SER A 132 -5.50 -9.66 6.28
C SER A 132 -6.39 -10.00 7.47
N VAL A 133 -7.54 -9.35 7.63
CA VAL A 133 -8.52 -9.65 8.69
C VAL A 133 -9.09 -11.06 8.55
N THR A 134 -9.45 -11.47 7.32
CA THR A 134 -9.92 -12.83 7.05
C THR A 134 -8.89 -13.86 7.47
N THR A 135 -7.62 -13.64 7.13
CA THR A 135 -6.52 -14.53 7.48
C THR A 135 -6.25 -14.54 8.99
N ALA A 136 -6.25 -13.37 9.64
CA ALA A 136 -5.98 -13.25 11.07
C ALA A 136 -7.05 -13.96 11.93
N VAL A 137 -8.32 -13.85 11.57
CA VAL A 137 -9.44 -14.54 12.24
C VAL A 137 -9.35 -16.07 12.03
N ALA A 138 -8.83 -16.53 10.89
CA ALA A 138 -8.59 -17.95 10.65
C ALA A 138 -7.42 -18.52 11.48
N VAL A 139 -6.44 -17.69 11.85
CA VAL A 139 -5.26 -18.10 12.64
C VAL A 139 -5.59 -18.25 14.14
N THR A 140 -6.45 -17.39 14.68
CA THR A 140 -6.78 -17.41 16.11
C THR A 140 -8.13 -16.79 16.42
N ASP A 141 -8.86 -17.41 17.35
CA ASP A 141 -10.12 -16.88 17.89
C ASP A 141 -9.91 -15.82 18.98
N ARG A 142 -8.64 -15.56 19.35
CA ARG A 142 -8.31 -14.62 20.44
C ARG A 142 -8.24 -13.19 19.89
N LEU A 143 -9.33 -12.46 19.95
CA LEU A 143 -9.46 -11.09 19.44
C LEU A 143 -8.35 -10.15 19.91
N TRP A 144 -7.89 -10.26 21.17
CA TRP A 144 -6.83 -9.40 21.70
C TRP A 144 -5.47 -9.63 21.01
N LEU A 145 -5.15 -10.87 20.58
CA LEU A 145 -3.94 -11.16 19.80
C LEU A 145 -4.02 -10.50 18.42
N VAL A 146 -5.17 -10.63 17.76
CA VAL A 146 -5.41 -10.01 16.45
C VAL A 146 -5.32 -8.49 16.53
N LEU A 147 -5.93 -7.87 17.56
CA LEU A 147 -5.85 -6.42 17.79
C LEU A 147 -4.41 -5.96 18.06
N THR A 148 -3.65 -6.73 18.83
CA THR A 148 -2.23 -6.41 19.11
C THR A 148 -1.39 -6.49 17.83
N GLY A 149 -1.56 -7.54 17.02
CA GLY A 149 -0.91 -7.69 15.72
C GLY A 149 -1.26 -6.54 14.78
N CYS A 150 -2.55 -6.19 14.68
CA CYS A 150 -3.06 -5.09 13.90
C CYS A 150 -2.43 -3.74 14.31
N LEU A 151 -2.33 -3.45 15.61
CA LEU A 151 -1.73 -2.21 16.10
C LEU A 151 -0.24 -2.12 15.73
N ILE A 152 0.50 -3.22 15.91
CA ILE A 152 1.91 -3.30 15.51
C ILE A 152 2.02 -3.11 13.99
N GLY A 153 1.15 -3.76 13.20
CA GLY A 153 1.09 -3.62 11.75
C GLY A 153 0.87 -2.18 11.29
N VAL A 154 -0.06 -1.45 11.89
CA VAL A 154 -0.30 -0.03 11.56
C VAL A 154 0.90 0.85 11.90
N VAL A 155 1.59 0.59 13.02
CA VAL A 155 2.83 1.29 13.35
C VAL A 155 3.91 1.00 12.30
N THR A 156 4.11 -0.25 11.93
CA THR A 156 5.04 -0.67 10.88
C THR A 156 4.68 -0.02 9.54
N LEU A 157 3.41 -0.06 9.16
CA LEU A 157 2.88 0.57 7.95
C LEU A 157 3.20 2.07 7.91
N ARG A 158 3.05 2.76 9.04
CA ARG A 158 3.36 4.20 9.14
C ARG A 158 4.83 4.50 8.87
N PHE A 159 5.74 3.69 9.43
CA PHE A 159 7.17 3.84 9.19
C PHE A 159 7.54 3.54 7.73
N LEU A 160 7.06 2.43 7.18
CA LEU A 160 7.30 2.03 5.80
C LEU A 160 6.73 3.05 4.80
N ALA A 161 5.50 3.52 4.99
CA ALA A 161 4.90 4.52 4.12
C ALA A 161 5.70 5.83 4.12
N GLY A 162 6.18 6.27 5.29
CA GLY A 162 7.05 7.44 5.39
C GLY A 162 8.40 7.28 4.66
N LEU A 163 8.94 6.06 4.62
CA LEU A 163 10.15 5.72 3.88
C LEU A 163 9.86 5.72 2.36
N PHE A 164 8.77 5.08 1.93
CA PHE A 164 8.37 5.03 0.53
C PHE A 164 8.03 6.40 -0.06
N VAL A 165 7.46 7.32 0.72
CA VAL A 165 7.25 8.71 0.28
C VAL A 165 8.55 9.35 -0.20
N ARG A 166 9.66 9.14 0.53
CA ARG A 166 10.98 9.66 0.13
C ARG A 166 11.52 8.96 -1.11
N TRP A 167 11.39 7.63 -1.18
CA TRP A 167 11.85 6.87 -2.32
C TRP A 167 11.07 7.14 -3.60
N LEU A 168 9.78 7.44 -3.51
CA LEU A 168 8.94 7.85 -4.64
C LEU A 168 9.37 9.20 -5.25
N GLU A 169 10.06 10.05 -4.49
CA GLU A 169 10.69 11.28 -5.01
C GLU A 169 12.02 11.00 -5.72
N GLU A 170 12.71 9.92 -5.32
CA GLU A 170 14.04 9.57 -5.82
C GLU A 170 14.00 8.62 -7.03
N PHE A 171 12.98 7.75 -7.14
CA PHE A 171 12.88 6.72 -8.18
C PHE A 171 11.69 6.93 -9.10
N VAL A 172 11.95 7.06 -10.40
CA VAL A 172 10.95 7.44 -11.43
C VAL A 172 9.86 6.37 -11.59
N TYR A 173 10.24 5.09 -11.63
CA TYR A 173 9.30 4.00 -11.91
C TYR A 173 8.61 3.45 -10.66
N LEU A 174 9.00 3.92 -9.48
CA LEU A 174 8.46 3.37 -8.22
C LEU A 174 6.98 3.72 -8.04
N GLN A 175 6.53 4.85 -8.56
CA GLN A 175 5.11 5.23 -8.52
C GLN A 175 4.26 4.29 -9.38
N ASP A 176 4.69 3.98 -10.58
CA ASP A 176 3.97 3.05 -11.46
C ASP A 176 3.99 1.63 -10.88
N ALA A 177 5.13 1.21 -10.30
CA ALA A 177 5.22 -0.06 -9.58
C ALA A 177 4.24 -0.13 -8.40
N ALA A 178 4.04 0.98 -7.66
CA ALA A 178 3.05 1.07 -6.59
C ALA A 178 1.62 0.84 -7.11
N TYR A 179 1.22 1.52 -8.19
CA TYR A 179 -0.11 1.34 -8.76
C TYR A 179 -0.32 -0.06 -9.38
N LEU A 180 0.72 -0.65 -9.98
CA LEU A 180 0.68 -2.04 -10.45
C LEU A 180 0.55 -3.03 -9.29
N THR A 181 1.14 -2.73 -8.14
CA THR A 181 0.94 -3.51 -6.91
C THR A 181 -0.52 -3.44 -6.43
N ILE A 182 -1.11 -2.23 -6.38
CA ILE A 182 -2.54 -2.05 -6.06
C ILE A 182 -3.42 -2.84 -7.03
N PHE A 183 -3.10 -2.81 -8.32
CA PHE A 183 -3.81 -3.57 -9.34
C PHE A 183 -3.76 -5.09 -9.06
N SER A 184 -2.58 -5.61 -8.75
CA SER A 184 -2.38 -7.03 -8.48
C SER A 184 -3.17 -7.50 -7.26
N VAL A 185 -3.16 -6.71 -6.18
CA VAL A 185 -3.93 -7.00 -4.97
C VAL A 185 -5.43 -6.90 -5.24
N GLY A 186 -5.88 -5.87 -5.98
CA GLY A 186 -7.27 -5.74 -6.38
C GLY A 186 -7.76 -6.93 -7.20
N LEU A 187 -6.92 -7.41 -8.14
CA LEU A 187 -7.24 -8.58 -8.96
C LEU A 187 -7.28 -9.87 -8.13
N LYS A 188 -6.33 -10.06 -7.20
CA LYS A 188 -6.32 -11.17 -6.24
C LYS A 188 -7.60 -11.18 -5.40
N LEU A 189 -7.97 -10.03 -4.83
CA LEU A 189 -9.16 -9.90 -3.99
C LEU A 189 -10.45 -10.18 -4.78
N LEU A 190 -10.53 -9.74 -6.04
CA LEU A 190 -11.64 -10.04 -6.95
C LEU A 190 -11.71 -11.54 -7.26
N GLY A 191 -10.57 -12.15 -7.59
CA GLY A 191 -10.47 -13.58 -7.84
C GLY A 191 -10.93 -14.41 -6.63
N LYS A 192 -10.49 -14.03 -5.42
CA LYS A 192 -10.87 -14.69 -4.17
C LYS A 192 -12.38 -14.62 -3.90
N ALA A 193 -13.02 -13.51 -4.29
CA ALA A 193 -14.46 -13.34 -4.14
C ALA A 193 -15.29 -14.14 -5.14
N ILE A 194 -14.78 -14.36 -6.38
CA ILE A 194 -15.53 -15.01 -7.45
C ILE A 194 -15.22 -16.51 -7.50
N GLN A 195 -13.95 -16.89 -7.49
CA GLN A 195 -13.47 -18.27 -7.59
C GLN A 195 -12.26 -18.49 -6.67
N PRO A 196 -12.47 -18.80 -5.38
CA PRO A 196 -11.38 -18.98 -4.42
C PRO A 196 -10.36 -20.06 -4.83
N GLU A 197 -10.80 -21.07 -5.57
CA GLU A 197 -9.97 -22.20 -6.01
C GLU A 197 -8.96 -21.83 -7.13
N LEU A 198 -9.23 -20.75 -7.88
CA LEU A 198 -8.35 -20.29 -8.97
C LEU A 198 -7.33 -19.24 -8.50
N VAL A 199 -7.42 -18.77 -7.27
CA VAL A 199 -6.52 -17.73 -6.76
C VAL A 199 -5.13 -18.31 -6.53
N PRO A 200 -4.08 -17.71 -7.14
CA PRO A 200 -2.72 -18.13 -6.91
C PRO A 200 -2.36 -18.04 -5.42
N PRO A 201 -1.49 -18.91 -4.91
CA PRO A 201 -1.05 -18.86 -3.53
C PRO A 201 -0.34 -17.53 -3.21
N ASP A 202 -0.37 -17.09 -1.97
CA ASP A 202 0.10 -15.75 -1.54
C ASP A 202 1.56 -15.45 -1.91
N TRP A 203 2.42 -16.48 -2.00
CA TRP A 203 3.81 -16.31 -2.43
C TRP A 203 3.95 -15.79 -3.87
N THR A 204 2.97 -16.04 -4.76
CA THR A 204 3.02 -15.54 -6.15
C THR A 204 2.81 -14.03 -6.19
N VAL A 205 1.94 -13.50 -5.34
CA VAL A 205 1.74 -12.05 -5.19
C VAL A 205 3.00 -11.42 -4.61
N LEU A 206 3.59 -12.04 -3.58
CA LEU A 206 4.85 -11.58 -3.00
C LEU A 206 5.99 -11.56 -4.02
N ALA A 207 6.11 -12.61 -4.85
CA ALA A 207 7.10 -12.67 -5.93
C ALA A 207 6.86 -11.57 -6.97
N MET A 208 5.60 -11.35 -7.38
CA MET A 208 5.24 -10.30 -8.32
C MET A 208 5.55 -8.90 -7.76
N VAL A 209 5.19 -8.63 -6.52
CA VAL A 209 5.52 -7.36 -5.83
C VAL A 209 7.02 -7.15 -5.75
N THR A 210 7.80 -8.19 -5.44
CA THR A 210 9.27 -8.12 -5.42
C THR A 210 9.85 -7.76 -6.79
N ILE A 211 9.32 -8.36 -7.86
CA ILE A 211 9.72 -8.05 -9.25
C ILE A 211 9.37 -6.59 -9.60
N LEU A 212 8.15 -6.15 -9.28
CA LEU A 212 7.70 -4.77 -9.52
C LEU A 212 8.58 -3.76 -8.77
N PHE A 213 8.96 -4.05 -7.53
CA PHE A 213 9.85 -3.15 -6.78
C PHE A 213 11.27 -3.15 -7.33
N THR A 214 11.81 -4.31 -7.72
CA THR A 214 13.12 -4.38 -8.36
C THR A 214 13.14 -3.52 -9.63
N TRP A 215 12.07 -3.57 -10.43
CA TRP A 215 11.89 -2.71 -11.59
C TRP A 215 11.69 -1.24 -11.17
N GLY A 216 10.88 -0.95 -10.15
CA GLY A 216 10.62 0.40 -9.64
C GLY A 216 11.89 1.12 -9.18
N PHE A 217 12.82 0.39 -8.57
CA PHE A 217 14.13 0.91 -8.11
C PHE A 217 15.20 0.95 -9.20
N SER A 218 14.91 0.56 -10.45
CA SER A 218 15.91 0.45 -11.50
C SER A 218 16.46 1.80 -11.99
N LYS A 219 15.71 2.91 -11.84
CA LYS A 219 16.11 4.22 -12.38
C LYS A 219 15.89 5.35 -11.38
N ARG A 220 16.98 6.07 -11.05
CA ARG A 220 16.96 7.25 -10.20
C ARG A 220 16.68 8.52 -10.99
N SER A 221 15.93 9.47 -10.42
CA SER A 221 15.62 10.75 -11.04
C SER A 221 16.87 11.65 -11.23
N VAL A 222 17.90 11.46 -10.43
CA VAL A 222 19.15 12.22 -10.50
C VAL A 222 19.93 11.91 -11.79
N GLU A 223 19.84 10.70 -12.33
CA GLU A 223 20.51 10.31 -13.58
C GLU A 223 19.90 11.03 -14.80
N LEU A 224 18.58 11.25 -14.80
CA LEU A 224 17.90 11.97 -15.87
C LEU A 224 18.32 13.44 -15.95
N VAL A 225 18.51 14.10 -14.81
CA VAL A 225 18.97 15.50 -14.75
C VAL A 225 20.41 15.65 -15.26
N SER A 226 21.27 14.64 -15.01
CA SER A 226 22.65 14.66 -15.50
C SER A 226 22.76 14.39 -17.00
N GLU A 227 21.91 13.52 -17.57
CA GLU A 227 21.86 13.27 -19.02
C GLU A 227 21.38 14.52 -19.79
N ASP A 228 20.31 15.18 -19.30
CA ASP A 228 19.82 16.43 -19.91
C ASP A 228 20.83 17.58 -19.82
N ALA A 229 21.54 17.69 -18.69
CA ALA A 229 22.57 18.71 -18.51
C ALA A 229 23.78 18.51 -19.45
N THR A 230 24.10 17.25 -19.78
CA THR A 230 25.20 16.92 -20.70
C THR A 230 24.81 17.15 -22.17
N SER A 231 23.51 17.04 -22.49
CA SER A 231 23.01 17.25 -23.86
C SER A 231 22.83 18.73 -24.24
N ILE A 232 22.88 19.65 -23.25
CA ILE A 232 22.66 21.10 -23.46
C ILE A 232 23.97 21.92 -23.48
N VAL A 233 25.15 21.29 -23.45
CA VAL A 233 26.41 22.01 -23.67
C VAL A 233 26.47 22.37 -25.15
N PRO A 234 26.26 23.65 -25.58
CA PRO A 234 26.37 24.01 -26.96
C PRO A 234 27.85 23.89 -27.36
N GLU A 235 28.09 23.18 -28.44
CA GLU A 235 29.31 23.23 -29.25
C GLU A 235 29.48 24.64 -29.82
N GLN A 236 29.75 25.62 -28.98
CA GLN A 236 30.07 27.00 -29.41
C GLN A 236 31.20 27.54 -28.53
N MET A 237 32.39 26.98 -28.69
CA MET A 237 33.62 27.73 -28.34
C MET A 237 34.79 27.24 -29.19
N HIS A 238 34.65 27.33 -30.51
CA HIS A 238 35.77 27.41 -31.44
C HIS A 238 35.42 28.45 -32.52
N LEU A 239 35.68 29.71 -32.25
CA LEU A 239 36.01 30.73 -33.21
C LEU A 239 36.78 31.84 -32.48
N ASP A 240 38.05 31.96 -32.86
CA ASP A 240 39.06 33.01 -32.73
C ASP A 240 40.12 32.78 -31.67
#